data_3776a2fdb0787826a0fbb4d0774297d3
#
_entry.id   3776a2fdb0787826a0fbb4d0774297d3
#
_cell.length_a   1.000
_cell.length_b   1.000
_cell.length_c   1.000
_cell.angle_alpha   90.00
_cell.angle_beta   90.00
_cell.angle_gamma   90.00
#
_symmetry.space_group_name_H-M   'P 1'
#
loop_
_entity.id
_entity.type
_entity.pdbx_description
1 polymer ?
#
loop_
_entity_poly.entity_id
_entity_poly.type
_entity_poly.pdbx_seq_one_letter_code
_entity_poly.pdbx_strand_id
1 'polypeptide(L)'
;MRLCSVVLLCLPLSAAEYRAGIARVDITPPVGHEMGGYAARKHGSTGIHDPLYATVLVIESGANSIALITCDLRSFVSTRLGKNAIISVSHTHSGPLTWELHSPWYTEAENKMLEAIASAKKSMFPATLEIATGEIYLGHNRRKTNGEMWWRNAEALPSHPLDPTVNALVVKDAQGKTRAVLVNYACHPSVLGPDNYEYSADYPGAMRRAIESQIPGATALFIQGGAGDINPYRDKEPVATQFQAMEEMGQTLGKYVVSILKKAKPVTGPLRTYSEVLDVKDRWRPDEKIPIGWTAGAFGNSFCFAALPGEPFVEFQLTFRAKAECANSMLFGYSYSAGGAWAGYIPTILASVQGGYGADYNTTVAVGTGEQLIDRAVVKLFELRGLLKELPDTRY
;
A
#
# COMPACT_ATOMS: atom_id res chain seq x y z
N MET A 1 -45.83 -30.70 39.59
CA MET A 1 -44.45 -30.30 39.33
C MET A 1 -44.17 -30.46 37.84
N ARG A 2 -44.11 -29.39 37.09
CA ARG A 2 -43.74 -29.40 35.68
C ARG A 2 -42.23 -29.06 35.58
N LEU A 3 -41.40 -30.00 35.16
CA LEU A 3 -39.99 -29.74 34.83
C LEU A 3 -39.94 -28.90 33.54
N CYS A 4 -39.41 -27.67 33.64
CA CYS A 4 -39.00 -26.92 32.48
C CYS A 4 -37.59 -27.40 32.08
N SER A 5 -37.49 -28.09 30.98
CA SER A 5 -36.20 -28.41 30.35
C SER A 5 -35.67 -27.16 29.64
N VAL A 6 -34.60 -26.58 30.17
CA VAL A 6 -33.86 -25.53 29.50
C VAL A 6 -32.98 -26.19 28.44
N VAL A 7 -33.34 -26.01 27.18
CA VAL A 7 -32.47 -26.40 26.05
C VAL A 7 -31.42 -25.29 25.89
N LEU A 8 -30.20 -25.57 26.33
CA LEU A 8 -29.04 -24.73 25.97
C LEU A 8 -28.75 -24.95 24.48
N LEU A 9 -29.13 -23.98 23.64
CA LEU A 9 -28.63 -23.94 22.27
C LEU A 9 -27.13 -23.55 22.33
N CYS A 10 -26.25 -24.54 22.25
CA CYS A 10 -24.85 -24.32 21.86
C CYS A 10 -24.84 -23.89 20.39
N LEU A 11 -24.79 -22.58 20.16
CA LEU A 11 -24.44 -22.07 18.85
C LEU A 11 -22.99 -22.56 18.54
N PRO A 12 -22.74 -23.19 17.41
CA PRO A 12 -21.39 -23.59 17.06
C PRO A 12 -20.55 -22.30 16.97
N LEU A 13 -19.51 -22.20 17.79
CA LEU A 13 -18.46 -21.20 17.61
C LEU A 13 -17.89 -21.48 16.21
N SER A 14 -18.24 -20.65 15.22
CA SER A 14 -17.61 -20.71 13.91
C SER A 14 -16.11 -20.58 14.13
N ALA A 15 -15.35 -21.61 13.79
CA ALA A 15 -13.89 -21.54 13.85
C ALA A 15 -13.47 -20.31 13.07
N ALA A 16 -12.63 -19.46 13.66
CA ALA A 16 -12.15 -18.26 12.98
C ALA A 16 -11.47 -18.67 11.68
N GLU A 17 -11.92 -18.11 10.58
CA GLU A 17 -11.41 -18.45 9.23
C GLU A 17 -9.95 -18.02 9.05
N TYR A 18 -9.51 -17.04 9.89
CA TYR A 18 -8.18 -16.47 9.82
C TYR A 18 -7.49 -16.46 11.19
N ARG A 19 -6.16 -16.36 11.13
CA ARG A 19 -5.33 -15.92 12.24
C ARG A 19 -4.57 -14.70 11.82
N ALA A 20 -4.38 -13.75 12.74
CA ALA A 20 -3.63 -12.54 12.46
C ALA A 20 -2.62 -12.24 13.57
N GLY A 21 -1.49 -11.65 13.19
CA GLY A 21 -0.47 -11.17 14.11
C GLY A 21 -0.02 -9.78 13.68
N ILE A 22 0.29 -8.92 14.66
CA ILE A 22 0.62 -7.52 14.41
C ILE A 22 1.87 -7.16 15.21
N ALA A 23 2.80 -6.43 14.60
CA ALA A 23 3.94 -5.83 15.27
C ALA A 23 4.31 -4.50 14.61
N ARG A 24 4.84 -3.56 15.39
CA ARG A 24 5.36 -2.28 14.91
C ARG A 24 6.74 -2.05 15.50
N VAL A 25 7.66 -1.56 14.68
CA VAL A 25 9.03 -1.20 15.07
C VAL A 25 9.40 0.18 14.56
N ASP A 26 10.19 0.89 15.34
CA ASP A 26 10.76 2.18 14.97
C ASP A 26 11.97 1.93 14.06
N ILE A 27 11.91 2.51 12.86
CA ILE A 27 12.97 2.46 11.85
C ILE A 27 13.55 3.85 11.54
N THR A 28 13.29 4.83 12.38
CA THR A 28 13.78 6.20 12.22
C THR A 28 15.31 6.20 12.21
N PRO A 29 15.95 6.77 11.18
CA PRO A 29 17.41 6.88 11.16
C PRO A 29 17.91 7.96 12.13
N PRO A 30 19.19 7.95 12.49
CA PRO A 30 19.80 9.06 13.19
C PRO A 30 19.64 10.38 12.39
N VAL A 31 19.48 11.49 13.11
CA VAL A 31 19.50 12.83 12.51
C VAL A 31 20.85 13.07 11.81
N GLY A 32 20.81 13.74 10.65
CA GLY A 32 21.97 14.01 9.82
C GLY A 32 22.09 13.15 8.57
N HIS A 33 21.34 12.04 8.48
CA HIS A 33 21.28 11.27 7.23
C HIS A 33 20.61 12.06 6.11
N GLU A 34 21.04 11.84 4.87
CA GLU A 34 20.41 12.43 3.68
C GLU A 34 18.94 12.01 3.57
N MET A 35 18.12 12.95 3.11
CA MET A 35 16.67 12.74 2.95
C MET A 35 16.31 12.48 1.50
N GLY A 36 15.43 11.51 1.28
CA GLY A 36 14.85 11.20 -0.02
C GLY A 36 13.70 12.13 -0.43
N GLY A 37 13.22 11.99 -1.67
CA GLY A 37 12.00 12.64 -2.18
C GLY A 37 12.26 13.89 -3.03
N TYR A 38 13.18 14.75 -2.64
CA TYR A 38 13.46 16.01 -3.35
C TYR A 38 14.93 16.20 -3.66
N ALA A 39 15.28 16.31 -4.94
CA ALA A 39 16.65 16.58 -5.40
C ALA A 39 17.12 18.00 -5.03
N ALA A 40 16.21 18.89 -4.65
CA ALA A 40 16.55 20.26 -4.25
C ALA A 40 17.15 20.36 -2.84
N ARG A 41 17.05 19.31 -2.03
CA ARG A 41 17.67 19.29 -0.69
C ARG A 41 19.18 19.35 -0.75
N LYS A 42 19.79 20.08 0.17
CA LYS A 42 21.24 20.41 0.16
C LYS A 42 22.02 19.76 1.30
N HIS A 43 21.32 19.22 2.30
CA HIS A 43 21.94 18.57 3.47
C HIS A 43 20.99 17.52 4.05
N GLY A 44 21.48 16.73 4.98
CA GLY A 44 20.72 15.73 5.69
C GLY A 44 19.68 16.31 6.65
N SER A 45 18.95 15.44 7.31
CA SER A 45 17.90 15.84 8.26
C SER A 45 18.46 16.67 9.42
N THR A 46 17.65 17.59 9.93
CA THR A 46 17.98 18.44 11.10
C THR A 46 17.19 18.06 12.34
N GLY A 47 16.19 17.17 12.22
CA GLY A 47 15.34 16.77 13.32
C GLY A 47 14.37 15.64 12.94
N ILE A 48 13.51 15.31 13.89
CA ILE A 48 12.44 14.32 13.76
C ILE A 48 11.15 15.00 14.20
N HIS A 49 10.22 15.24 13.27
CA HIS A 49 8.89 15.74 13.61
C HIS A 49 8.03 14.57 14.15
N ASP A 50 8.03 13.44 13.47
CA ASP A 50 7.39 12.20 13.92
C ASP A 50 8.23 10.98 13.53
N PRO A 51 8.27 9.93 14.40
CA PRO A 51 9.03 8.73 14.12
C PRO A 51 8.53 8.00 12.88
N LEU A 52 9.45 7.34 12.18
CA LEU A 52 9.17 6.49 11.03
C LEU A 52 9.02 5.03 11.48
N TYR A 53 7.94 4.39 11.10
CA TYR A 53 7.63 3.03 11.53
C TYR A 53 7.62 2.04 10.36
N ALA A 54 8.02 0.81 10.65
CA ALA A 54 7.60 -0.37 9.93
C ALA A 54 6.53 -1.09 10.76
N THR A 55 5.37 -1.35 10.14
CA THR A 55 4.26 -2.06 10.80
C THR A 55 3.93 -3.31 10.00
N VAL A 56 3.94 -4.45 10.68
CA VAL A 56 3.71 -5.77 10.10
C VAL A 56 2.33 -6.27 10.47
N LEU A 57 1.59 -6.74 9.47
CA LEU A 57 0.36 -7.50 9.61
C LEU A 57 0.56 -8.86 8.95
N VAL A 58 0.58 -9.94 9.72
CA VAL A 58 0.57 -11.31 9.21
C VAL A 58 -0.86 -11.81 9.24
N ILE A 59 -1.32 -12.41 8.13
CA ILE A 59 -2.62 -13.07 8.03
C ILE A 59 -2.39 -14.50 7.55
N GLU A 60 -3.00 -15.47 8.25
CA GLU A 60 -3.01 -16.89 7.88
C GLU A 60 -4.44 -17.37 7.63
N SER A 61 -4.59 -18.27 6.64
CA SER A 61 -5.81 -18.99 6.32
C SER A 61 -5.43 -20.40 5.88
N GLY A 62 -5.67 -21.39 6.75
CA GLY A 62 -5.19 -22.76 6.54
C GLY A 62 -3.66 -22.83 6.41
N ALA A 63 -3.17 -23.37 5.30
CA ALA A 63 -1.74 -23.47 5.01
C ALA A 63 -1.14 -22.21 4.35
N ASN A 64 -1.97 -21.24 3.99
CA ASN A 64 -1.52 -20.03 3.32
C ASN A 64 -1.28 -18.90 4.32
N SER A 65 -0.23 -18.13 4.10
CA SER A 65 0.04 -16.94 4.90
C SER A 65 0.62 -15.82 4.06
N ILE A 66 0.39 -14.58 4.49
CA ILE A 66 0.99 -13.38 3.92
C ILE A 66 1.44 -12.45 5.05
N ALA A 67 2.61 -11.82 4.87
CA ALA A 67 3.07 -10.74 5.73
C ALA A 67 3.05 -9.43 4.93
N LEU A 68 2.21 -8.49 5.34
CA LEU A 68 2.17 -7.14 4.82
C LEU A 68 3.00 -6.25 5.74
N ILE A 69 4.06 -5.66 5.21
CA ILE A 69 4.95 -4.75 5.92
C ILE A 69 4.76 -3.35 5.36
N THR A 70 4.13 -2.46 6.12
CA THR A 70 3.99 -1.06 5.72
C THR A 70 5.10 -0.23 6.34
N CYS A 71 5.77 0.60 5.54
CA CYS A 71 6.93 1.38 5.98
C CYS A 71 6.77 2.86 5.65
N ASP A 72 7.16 3.73 6.59
CA ASP A 72 7.21 5.17 6.39
C ASP A 72 8.51 5.59 5.67
N LEU A 73 8.70 5.06 4.48
CA LEU A 73 9.87 5.25 3.65
C LEU A 73 9.47 5.64 2.22
N ARG A 74 10.40 6.23 1.48
CA ARG A 74 10.20 6.53 0.06
C ARG A 74 10.24 5.24 -0.80
N SER A 75 11.21 4.38 -0.53
CA SER A 75 11.36 3.07 -1.19
C SER A 75 12.08 2.14 -0.24
N PHE A 76 11.89 0.84 -0.40
CA PHE A 76 12.66 -0.16 0.32
C PHE A 76 12.58 -1.49 -0.44
N VAL A 77 13.72 -2.13 -0.64
CA VAL A 77 13.84 -3.43 -1.32
C VAL A 77 14.56 -4.40 -0.40
N SER A 78 14.12 -5.62 -0.31
CA SER A 78 14.78 -6.65 0.48
C SER A 78 14.75 -7.99 -0.24
N THR A 79 15.90 -8.62 -0.34
CA THR A 79 16.04 -10.01 -0.82
C THR A 79 15.96 -11.04 0.30
N ARG A 80 15.96 -10.59 1.56
CA ARG A 80 15.96 -11.44 2.76
C ARG A 80 14.56 -11.83 3.24
N LEU A 81 13.54 -11.10 2.78
CA LEU A 81 12.14 -11.39 3.09
C LEU A 81 11.65 -12.55 2.23
N GLY A 82 10.91 -13.47 2.84
CA GLY A 82 10.35 -14.63 2.14
C GLY A 82 9.34 -14.27 1.06
N LYS A 83 9.04 -15.22 0.18
CA LYS A 83 8.12 -15.04 -0.97
C LYS A 83 6.71 -14.57 -0.58
N ASN A 84 6.27 -14.84 0.65
CA ASN A 84 4.96 -14.46 1.16
C ASN A 84 4.99 -13.11 1.92
N ALA A 85 6.04 -12.31 1.76
CA ALA A 85 6.15 -10.99 2.33
C ALA A 85 6.03 -9.91 1.24
N ILE A 86 5.23 -8.88 1.52
CA ILE A 86 5.10 -7.69 0.69
C ILE A 86 5.50 -6.50 1.56
N ILE A 87 6.53 -5.77 1.13
CA ILE A 87 6.86 -4.46 1.67
C ILE A 87 6.06 -3.42 0.87
N SER A 88 5.27 -2.60 1.54
CA SER A 88 4.57 -1.47 0.95
C SER A 88 5.04 -0.19 1.63
N VAL A 89 5.68 0.69 0.89
CA VAL A 89 6.13 1.97 1.42
C VAL A 89 5.06 3.04 1.25
N SER A 90 4.93 3.94 2.23
CA SER A 90 4.03 5.08 2.12
C SER A 90 4.46 6.05 1.02
N HIS A 91 5.74 6.02 0.68
CA HIS A 91 6.42 6.93 -0.22
C HIS A 91 6.57 8.35 0.35
N THR A 92 6.67 8.50 1.68
CA THR A 92 6.93 9.82 2.26
C THR A 92 8.17 10.46 1.64
N HIS A 93 8.05 11.73 1.29
CA HIS A 93 9.16 12.56 0.83
C HIS A 93 9.93 13.21 1.98
N SER A 94 9.63 12.82 3.22
CA SER A 94 10.31 13.30 4.43
C SER A 94 10.95 12.16 5.22
N GLY A 95 11.35 11.10 4.53
CA GLY A 95 12.14 9.98 5.07
C GLY A 95 13.60 10.03 4.61
N PRO A 96 14.42 9.06 5.05
CA PRO A 96 15.81 8.95 4.64
C PRO A 96 15.94 8.60 3.16
N LEU A 97 17.12 8.90 2.61
CA LEU A 97 17.54 8.40 1.31
C LEU A 97 17.77 6.88 1.42
N THR A 98 17.15 6.11 0.53
CA THR A 98 17.14 4.63 0.59
C THR A 98 17.92 3.98 -0.57
N TRP A 99 18.76 4.71 -1.29
CA TRP A 99 19.53 4.17 -2.41
C TRP A 99 20.80 3.45 -1.99
N GLU A 100 21.27 3.70 -0.79
CA GLU A 100 22.41 3.00 -0.21
C GLU A 100 21.93 1.71 0.47
N LEU A 101 21.65 0.68 -0.34
CA LEU A 101 21.07 -0.61 0.08
C LEU A 101 21.82 -1.34 1.18
N HIS A 102 23.06 -0.97 1.47
CA HIS A 102 23.92 -1.63 2.48
C HIS A 102 24.44 -0.65 3.54
N SER A 103 23.83 0.55 3.63
CA SER A 103 24.19 1.44 4.73
C SER A 103 23.87 0.77 6.08
N PRO A 104 24.58 1.11 7.17
CA PRO A 104 24.33 0.52 8.49
C PRO A 104 22.86 0.67 8.92
N TRP A 105 22.27 1.84 8.70
CA TRP A 105 20.86 2.08 9.01
C TRP A 105 19.92 1.19 8.18
N TYR A 106 20.16 1.05 6.87
CA TYR A 106 19.33 0.22 5.99
C TYR A 106 19.31 -1.24 6.46
N THR A 107 20.50 -1.78 6.79
CA THR A 107 20.63 -3.13 7.33
C THR A 107 19.94 -3.30 8.68
N GLU A 108 20.05 -2.30 9.56
CA GLU A 108 19.35 -2.30 10.86
C GLU A 108 17.83 -2.26 10.67
N ALA A 109 17.30 -1.39 9.80
CA ALA A 109 15.88 -1.31 9.48
C ALA A 109 15.36 -2.65 8.93
N GLU A 110 16.10 -3.30 8.04
CA GLU A 110 15.75 -4.62 7.52
C GLU A 110 15.72 -5.69 8.63
N ASN A 111 16.72 -5.72 9.54
CA ASN A 111 16.72 -6.62 10.68
C ASN A 111 15.51 -6.40 11.58
N LYS A 112 15.18 -5.15 11.91
CA LYS A 112 14.00 -4.80 12.69
C LYS A 112 12.71 -5.27 12.02
N MET A 113 12.60 -5.18 10.69
CA MET A 113 11.43 -5.70 9.96
C MET A 113 11.32 -7.23 10.05
N LEU A 114 12.44 -7.95 9.93
CA LEU A 114 12.48 -9.40 10.11
C LEU A 114 12.06 -9.82 11.52
N GLU A 115 12.57 -9.13 12.54
CA GLU A 115 12.19 -9.34 13.95
C GLU A 115 10.70 -9.03 14.18
N ALA A 116 10.19 -7.98 13.57
CA ALA A 116 8.76 -7.63 13.64
C ALA A 116 7.87 -8.72 13.00
N ILE A 117 8.29 -9.33 11.88
CA ILE A 117 7.58 -10.47 11.28
C ILE A 117 7.57 -11.65 12.26
N ALA A 118 8.70 -11.97 12.86
CA ALA A 118 8.81 -13.06 13.85
C ALA A 118 7.92 -12.78 15.08
N SER A 119 7.93 -11.54 15.59
CA SER A 119 7.10 -11.10 16.70
C SER A 119 5.60 -11.18 16.37
N ALA A 120 5.19 -10.71 15.19
CA ALA A 120 3.81 -10.82 14.72
C ALA A 120 3.35 -12.27 14.65
N LYS A 121 4.18 -13.16 14.08
CA LYS A 121 3.89 -14.61 14.02
C LYS A 121 3.80 -15.25 15.40
N LYS A 122 4.62 -14.85 16.35
CA LYS A 122 4.59 -15.37 17.74
C LYS A 122 3.33 -14.95 18.49
N SER A 123 2.77 -13.80 18.18
CA SER A 123 1.59 -13.20 18.85
C SER A 123 0.29 -13.35 18.07
N MET A 124 0.17 -14.34 17.19
CA MET A 124 -1.03 -14.56 16.39
C MET A 124 -2.26 -14.94 17.22
N PHE A 125 -3.39 -14.39 16.85
CA PHE A 125 -4.70 -14.63 17.45
C PHE A 125 -5.74 -15.05 16.40
N PRO A 126 -6.81 -15.77 16.80
CA PRO A 126 -7.96 -16.02 15.91
C PRO A 126 -8.59 -14.70 15.48
N ALA A 127 -8.80 -14.51 14.19
CA ALA A 127 -9.23 -13.26 13.62
C ALA A 127 -10.40 -13.41 12.66
N THR A 128 -11.22 -12.36 12.58
CA THR A 128 -12.13 -12.09 11.47
C THR A 128 -11.68 -10.85 10.73
N LEU A 129 -11.95 -10.84 9.43
CA LEU A 129 -11.63 -9.73 8.56
C LEU A 129 -12.91 -9.08 8.03
N GLU A 130 -12.90 -7.76 7.99
CA GLU A 130 -13.97 -6.97 7.38
C GLU A 130 -13.36 -5.92 6.47
N ILE A 131 -14.09 -5.46 5.46
CA ILE A 131 -13.66 -4.40 4.56
C ILE A 131 -14.73 -3.32 4.44
N ALA A 132 -14.31 -2.06 4.55
CA ALA A 132 -15.12 -0.89 4.29
C ALA A 132 -14.52 -0.12 3.10
N THR A 133 -15.41 0.44 2.28
CA THR A 133 -15.03 1.27 1.13
C THR A 133 -15.81 2.57 1.16
N GLY A 134 -15.16 3.66 0.81
CA GLY A 134 -15.75 4.99 0.71
C GLY A 134 -14.96 5.86 -0.27
N GLU A 135 -15.35 7.12 -0.42
CA GLU A 135 -14.71 8.07 -1.33
C GLU A 135 -14.40 9.37 -0.60
N ILE A 136 -13.17 9.85 -0.75
CA ILE A 136 -12.72 11.13 -0.20
C ILE A 136 -11.74 11.78 -1.18
N TYR A 137 -11.94 13.07 -1.43
CA TYR A 137 -11.14 13.85 -2.37
C TYR A 137 -10.11 14.68 -1.59
N LEU A 138 -8.86 14.19 -1.49
CA LEU A 138 -7.76 14.88 -0.82
C LEU A 138 -6.56 15.13 -1.74
N GLY A 139 -6.67 14.72 -3.00
CA GLY A 139 -5.63 14.87 -4.00
C GLY A 139 -6.18 15.18 -5.39
N HIS A 140 -5.28 15.48 -6.30
CA HIS A 140 -5.56 15.76 -7.70
C HIS A 140 -4.55 15.06 -8.60
N ASN A 141 -4.96 14.76 -9.83
CA ASN A 141 -4.00 14.35 -10.85
C ASN A 141 -3.16 15.56 -11.25
N ARG A 142 -1.83 15.44 -11.13
CA ARG A 142 -0.89 16.53 -11.39
C ARG A 142 -0.52 16.71 -12.86
N ARG A 143 -0.97 15.82 -13.75
CA ARG A 143 -0.65 15.87 -15.18
C ARG A 143 -1.63 16.77 -15.92
N LYS A 144 -1.11 17.54 -16.90
CA LYS A 144 -1.89 18.21 -17.94
C LYS A 144 -1.96 17.37 -19.21
N THR A 145 -2.89 17.67 -20.09
CA THR A 145 -3.13 16.95 -21.35
C THR A 145 -1.90 16.92 -22.27
N ASN A 146 -1.04 17.92 -22.18
CA ASN A 146 0.18 18.05 -22.98
C ASN A 146 1.45 17.51 -22.26
N GLY A 147 1.28 16.77 -21.18
CA GLY A 147 2.40 16.25 -20.38
C GLY A 147 2.99 17.25 -19.36
N GLU A 148 2.61 18.52 -19.38
CA GLU A 148 3.01 19.46 -18.33
C GLU A 148 2.45 19.05 -16.96
N MET A 149 3.04 19.60 -15.90
CA MET A 149 2.68 19.26 -14.52
C MET A 149 2.23 20.46 -13.73
N TRP A 150 1.23 20.25 -12.85
CA TRP A 150 0.97 21.14 -11.72
C TRP A 150 1.71 20.64 -10.49
N TRP A 151 2.59 21.49 -9.97
CA TRP A 151 3.45 21.09 -8.87
C TRP A 151 2.97 21.54 -7.50
N ARG A 152 2.03 22.49 -7.43
CA ARG A 152 1.54 23.01 -6.14
C ARG A 152 0.07 23.39 -6.24
N ASN A 153 -0.68 23.03 -5.21
CA ASN A 153 -2.04 23.54 -4.91
C ASN A 153 -2.91 23.76 -6.16
N ALA A 154 -2.80 22.88 -7.13
CA ALA A 154 -3.60 22.97 -8.32
C ALA A 154 -5.06 22.72 -7.96
N GLU A 155 -5.95 23.54 -8.48
CA GLU A 155 -7.38 23.23 -8.43
C GLU A 155 -7.62 21.91 -9.17
N ALA A 156 -8.50 21.08 -8.62
CA ALA A 156 -8.87 19.83 -9.26
C ALA A 156 -9.45 20.09 -10.63
N LEU A 157 -8.73 19.70 -11.67
CA LEU A 157 -9.30 19.71 -13.00
C LEU A 157 -9.89 18.34 -13.28
N PRO A 158 -11.16 18.28 -13.68
CA PRO A 158 -11.86 17.04 -13.96
C PRO A 158 -11.35 16.31 -15.21
N SER A 159 -10.32 16.82 -15.89
CA SER A 159 -9.85 16.33 -17.18
C SER A 159 -8.93 15.11 -17.10
N HIS A 160 -8.44 14.74 -15.91
CA HIS A 160 -7.55 13.59 -15.72
C HIS A 160 -8.08 12.62 -14.68
N PRO A 161 -7.81 11.31 -14.83
CA PRO A 161 -8.30 10.31 -13.92
C PRO A 161 -7.80 10.54 -12.49
N LEU A 162 -8.72 10.37 -11.55
CA LEU A 162 -8.47 10.39 -10.11
C LEU A 162 -9.26 9.23 -9.51
N ASP A 163 -8.68 8.57 -8.53
CA ASP A 163 -9.39 7.59 -7.72
C ASP A 163 -9.57 8.10 -6.27
N PRO A 164 -10.76 8.59 -5.91
CA PRO A 164 -11.05 9.05 -4.56
C PRO A 164 -11.30 7.92 -3.58
N THR A 165 -11.26 6.66 -4.03
CA THR A 165 -11.61 5.52 -3.21
C THR A 165 -10.60 5.33 -2.09
N VAL A 166 -11.12 5.22 -0.88
CA VAL A 166 -10.40 4.72 0.29
C VAL A 166 -10.99 3.38 0.71
N ASN A 167 -10.13 2.40 0.88
CA ASN A 167 -10.50 1.09 1.41
C ASN A 167 -9.86 0.91 2.79
N ALA A 168 -10.60 0.25 3.69
CA ALA A 168 -10.12 -0.10 5.02
C ALA A 168 -10.37 -1.58 5.30
N LEU A 169 -9.29 -2.39 5.38
CA LEU A 169 -9.36 -3.77 5.86
C LEU A 169 -9.22 -3.74 7.38
N VAL A 170 -10.21 -4.28 8.06
CA VAL A 170 -10.31 -4.33 9.53
C VAL A 170 -10.02 -5.74 10.01
N VAL A 171 -9.12 -5.87 10.95
CA VAL A 171 -8.82 -7.13 11.64
C VAL A 171 -9.41 -7.07 13.05
N LYS A 172 -10.29 -8.01 13.37
CA LYS A 172 -10.91 -8.14 14.69
C LYS A 172 -10.50 -9.45 15.35
N ASP A 173 -10.34 -9.43 16.66
CA ASP A 173 -10.11 -10.66 17.42
C ASP A 173 -11.43 -11.43 17.69
N ALA A 174 -11.33 -12.57 18.38
CA ALA A 174 -12.46 -13.43 18.70
C ALA A 174 -13.53 -12.73 19.58
N GLN A 175 -13.19 -11.64 20.25
CA GLN A 175 -14.09 -10.82 21.04
C GLN A 175 -14.73 -9.69 20.22
N GLY A 176 -14.43 -9.61 18.94
CA GLY A 176 -14.90 -8.56 18.03
C GLY A 176 -14.17 -7.22 18.21
N LYS A 177 -13.11 -7.17 19.02
CA LYS A 177 -12.30 -5.97 19.18
C LYS A 177 -11.42 -5.74 17.97
N THR A 178 -11.45 -4.53 17.42
CA THR A 178 -10.56 -4.13 16.33
C THR A 178 -9.11 -4.11 16.81
N ARG A 179 -8.26 -4.87 16.13
CA ARG A 179 -6.83 -5.00 16.42
C ARG A 179 -5.96 -4.31 15.37
N ALA A 180 -6.43 -4.25 14.13
CA ALA A 180 -5.77 -3.47 13.08
C ALA A 180 -6.77 -2.86 12.11
N VAL A 181 -6.37 -1.72 11.52
CA VAL A 181 -7.05 -1.08 10.38
C VAL A 181 -6.00 -0.77 9.32
N LEU A 182 -6.03 -1.48 8.19
CA LEU A 182 -5.15 -1.25 7.06
C LEU A 182 -5.89 -0.39 6.05
N VAL A 183 -5.38 0.80 5.79
CA VAL A 183 -5.97 1.80 4.88
C VAL A 183 -5.21 1.82 3.57
N ASN A 184 -5.93 1.69 2.45
CA ASN A 184 -5.40 1.89 1.11
C ASN A 184 -6.01 3.14 0.49
N TYR A 185 -5.15 4.07 0.08
CA TYR A 185 -5.52 5.33 -0.55
C TYR A 185 -4.43 5.76 -1.54
N ALA A 186 -4.82 6.35 -2.67
CA ALA A 186 -3.90 6.75 -3.73
C ALA A 186 -3.64 8.26 -3.69
N CYS A 187 -2.57 8.69 -3.00
CA CYS A 187 -2.12 10.07 -2.99
C CYS A 187 -0.67 10.16 -2.47
N HIS A 188 0.20 10.91 -3.16
CA HIS A 188 1.56 11.12 -2.72
C HIS A 188 1.62 11.77 -1.33
N PRO A 189 2.44 11.27 -0.40
CA PRO A 189 2.69 11.94 0.88
C PRO A 189 3.79 13.00 0.69
N SER A 190 3.41 14.10 0.08
CA SER A 190 4.24 15.23 -0.32
C SER A 190 3.66 16.58 0.12
N VAL A 191 2.85 16.59 1.19
CA VAL A 191 2.39 17.83 1.82
C VAL A 191 3.60 18.63 2.33
N LEU A 192 4.54 17.92 2.96
CA LEU A 192 5.82 18.50 3.36
C LEU A 192 6.73 18.66 2.13
N GLY A 193 7.18 19.91 1.90
CA GLY A 193 7.95 20.28 0.72
C GLY A 193 9.46 20.04 0.84
N PRO A 194 10.23 20.46 -0.18
CA PRO A 194 11.69 20.30 -0.20
C PRO A 194 12.42 21.09 0.89
N ASP A 195 11.79 22.13 1.42
CA ASP A 195 12.36 22.97 2.50
C ASP A 195 12.15 22.35 3.90
N ASN A 196 11.44 21.22 3.99
CA ASN A 196 11.38 20.42 5.20
C ASN A 196 12.62 19.54 5.33
N TYR A 197 13.31 19.64 6.48
CA TYR A 197 14.47 18.83 6.84
C TYR A 197 14.24 18.00 8.12
N GLU A 198 12.99 17.82 8.55
CA GLU A 198 12.66 16.91 9.64
C GLU A 198 12.05 15.63 9.10
N TYR A 199 12.43 14.49 9.69
CA TYR A 199 11.79 13.22 9.35
C TYR A 199 10.32 13.25 9.73
N SER A 200 9.47 12.74 8.84
CA SER A 200 8.04 12.61 9.04
C SER A 200 7.45 11.54 8.13
N ALA A 201 6.45 10.83 8.63
CA ALA A 201 5.63 9.94 7.83
C ALA A 201 4.62 10.70 6.95
N ASP A 202 4.61 12.05 6.97
CA ASP A 202 3.65 12.91 6.28
C ASP A 202 2.20 12.58 6.70
N TYR A 203 1.19 12.94 5.89
CA TYR A 203 -0.22 12.70 6.22
C TYR A 203 -0.58 11.23 6.56
N PRO A 204 0.10 10.17 6.04
CA PRO A 204 -0.15 8.80 6.50
C PRO A 204 0.13 8.60 7.99
N GLY A 205 1.15 9.26 8.55
CA GLY A 205 1.44 9.25 9.98
C GLY A 205 0.31 9.87 10.79
N ALA A 206 -0.15 11.05 10.39
CA ALA A 206 -1.26 11.76 11.03
C ALA A 206 -2.58 10.97 10.92
N MET A 207 -2.84 10.32 9.79
CA MET A 207 -3.99 9.43 9.58
C MET A 207 -3.97 8.26 10.57
N ARG A 208 -2.81 7.59 10.75
CA ARG A 208 -2.69 6.50 11.72
C ARG A 208 -2.99 6.98 13.14
N ARG A 209 -2.41 8.10 13.57
CA ARG A 209 -2.68 8.69 14.89
C ARG A 209 -4.17 8.99 15.10
N ALA A 210 -4.84 9.52 14.07
CA ALA A 210 -6.27 9.82 14.12
C ALA A 210 -7.15 8.56 14.25
N ILE A 211 -6.80 7.45 13.61
CA ILE A 211 -7.51 6.17 13.74
C ILE A 211 -7.26 5.57 15.12
N GLU A 212 -5.99 5.49 15.55
CA GLU A 212 -5.59 4.87 16.81
C GLU A 212 -6.15 5.61 18.04
N SER A 213 -6.28 6.92 17.95
CA SER A 213 -6.93 7.71 19.01
C SER A 213 -8.43 7.44 19.15
N GLN A 214 -9.12 7.13 18.05
CA GLN A 214 -10.55 6.85 18.03
C GLN A 214 -10.89 5.38 18.28
N ILE A 215 -9.91 4.47 18.03
CA ILE A 215 -10.07 3.01 18.24
C ILE A 215 -8.92 2.52 19.14
N PRO A 216 -9.01 2.73 20.47
CA PRO A 216 -7.95 2.37 21.40
C PRO A 216 -7.58 0.89 21.34
N GLY A 217 -6.29 0.62 21.15
CA GLY A 217 -5.74 -0.73 21.03
C GLY A 217 -5.75 -1.31 19.60
N ALA A 218 -6.24 -0.56 18.61
CA ALA A 218 -6.02 -0.87 17.22
C ALA A 218 -4.65 -0.34 16.74
N THR A 219 -4.04 -1.02 15.80
CA THR A 219 -2.86 -0.57 15.07
C THR A 219 -3.29 -0.17 13.65
N ALA A 220 -3.04 1.07 13.26
CA ALA A 220 -3.33 1.53 11.91
C ALA A 220 -2.13 1.34 10.97
N LEU A 221 -2.40 0.91 9.74
CA LEU A 221 -1.42 0.71 8.66
C LEU A 221 -1.86 1.53 7.45
N PHE A 222 -0.88 1.98 6.66
CA PHE A 222 -1.15 2.66 5.40
C PHE A 222 -0.49 1.90 4.25
N ILE A 223 -1.26 1.61 3.21
CA ILE A 223 -0.77 1.07 1.93
C ILE A 223 -1.08 2.08 0.85
N GLN A 224 -0.03 2.49 0.14
CA GLN A 224 -0.15 3.40 -0.98
C GLN A 224 -0.86 2.73 -2.15
N GLY A 225 -1.75 3.47 -2.82
CA GLY A 225 -2.39 3.05 -4.05
C GLY A 225 -1.58 3.39 -5.31
N GLY A 226 -2.24 3.44 -6.44
CA GLY A 226 -1.68 3.95 -7.70
C GLY A 226 -1.59 5.47 -7.67
N ALA A 227 -0.54 6.01 -7.07
CA ALA A 227 -0.41 7.44 -6.82
C ALA A 227 0.69 8.11 -7.67
N GLY A 228 1.23 7.43 -8.69
CA GLY A 228 2.36 7.94 -9.48
C GLY A 228 2.13 9.33 -10.07
N ASP A 229 0.90 9.68 -10.38
CA ASP A 229 0.50 10.96 -10.92
C ASP A 229 -0.48 11.75 -10.02
N ILE A 230 -0.67 11.33 -8.76
CA ILE A 230 -1.61 11.96 -7.82
C ILE A 230 -0.85 12.65 -6.69
N ASN A 231 -1.03 13.96 -6.57
CA ASN A 231 -0.52 14.78 -5.47
C ASN A 231 -1.66 15.23 -4.54
N PRO A 232 -1.36 15.53 -3.26
CA PRO A 232 -2.34 16.15 -2.38
C PRO A 232 -2.72 17.55 -2.88
N TYR A 233 -3.92 18.03 -2.54
CA TYR A 233 -4.31 19.41 -2.88
C TYR A 233 -3.35 20.45 -2.27
N ARG A 234 -2.85 20.17 -1.06
CA ARG A 234 -1.85 21.00 -0.37
C ARG A 234 -0.45 20.36 -0.54
N ASP A 235 0.03 20.31 -1.77
CA ASP A 235 1.33 19.74 -2.12
C ASP A 235 2.45 20.74 -1.90
N LYS A 236 3.54 20.33 -1.23
CA LYS A 236 4.72 21.17 -0.94
C LYS A 236 4.36 22.48 -0.25
N GLU A 237 3.60 22.37 0.83
CA GLU A 237 3.21 23.52 1.64
C GLU A 237 4.42 24.35 2.14
N PRO A 238 4.26 25.67 2.28
CA PRO A 238 5.30 26.50 2.89
C PRO A 238 5.66 26.02 4.30
N VAL A 239 6.93 26.19 4.69
CA VAL A 239 7.47 25.77 6.00
C VAL A 239 6.59 26.25 7.17
N ALA A 240 6.05 27.46 7.09
CA ALA A 240 5.23 28.05 8.15
C ALA A 240 3.91 27.31 8.40
N THR A 241 3.38 26.57 7.41
CA THR A 241 2.05 25.93 7.47
C THR A 241 2.08 24.43 7.18
N GLN A 242 3.22 23.90 6.75
CA GLN A 242 3.31 22.52 6.22
C GLN A 242 2.89 21.45 7.23
N PHE A 243 3.32 21.53 8.47
CA PHE A 243 2.98 20.54 9.49
C PHE A 243 1.50 20.59 9.86
N GLN A 244 0.93 21.80 9.95
CA GLN A 244 -0.51 21.96 10.18
C GLN A 244 -1.30 21.34 9.01
N ALA A 245 -0.92 21.62 7.76
CA ALA A 245 -1.58 21.09 6.58
C ALA A 245 -1.53 19.55 6.51
N MET A 246 -0.37 18.99 6.85
CA MET A 246 -0.14 17.55 6.91
C MET A 246 -1.02 16.90 7.99
N GLU A 247 -1.08 17.47 9.19
CA GLU A 247 -1.94 16.99 10.28
C GLU A 247 -3.42 17.08 9.90
N GLU A 248 -3.88 18.20 9.33
CA GLU A 248 -5.26 18.39 8.88
C GLU A 248 -5.67 17.36 7.84
N MET A 249 -4.83 17.12 6.83
CA MET A 249 -5.09 16.11 5.81
C MET A 249 -5.18 14.69 6.40
N GLY A 250 -4.20 14.32 7.21
CA GLY A 250 -4.16 13.00 7.83
C GLY A 250 -5.32 12.77 8.79
N GLN A 251 -5.65 13.76 9.63
CA GLN A 251 -6.81 13.70 10.52
C GLN A 251 -8.12 13.59 9.74
N THR A 252 -8.26 14.32 8.65
CA THR A 252 -9.45 14.26 7.78
C THR A 252 -9.62 12.86 7.21
N LEU A 253 -8.56 12.28 6.64
CA LEU A 253 -8.58 10.91 6.13
C LEU A 253 -8.87 9.89 7.25
N GLY A 254 -8.20 10.00 8.39
CA GLY A 254 -8.38 9.06 9.51
C GLY A 254 -9.80 9.10 10.11
N LYS A 255 -10.37 10.29 10.32
CA LYS A 255 -11.76 10.45 10.80
C LYS A 255 -12.76 9.89 9.78
N TYR A 256 -12.52 10.12 8.48
CA TYR A 256 -13.35 9.56 7.42
C TYR A 256 -13.29 8.03 7.42
N VAL A 257 -12.08 7.44 7.49
CA VAL A 257 -11.91 5.99 7.60
C VAL A 257 -12.74 5.43 8.75
N VAL A 258 -12.58 5.96 9.98
CA VAL A 258 -13.36 5.50 11.15
C VAL A 258 -14.87 5.60 10.89
N SER A 259 -15.32 6.64 10.20
CA SER A 259 -16.74 6.83 9.89
C SER A 259 -17.34 5.75 9.00
N ILE A 260 -16.54 5.23 8.05
CA ILE A 260 -16.99 4.18 7.11
C ILE A 260 -16.90 2.76 7.70
N LEU A 261 -16.12 2.53 8.77
CA LEU A 261 -15.98 1.19 9.36
C LEU A 261 -17.30 0.58 9.82
N LYS A 262 -18.28 1.39 10.22
CA LYS A 262 -19.63 0.92 10.56
C LYS A 262 -20.40 0.29 9.39
N LYS A 263 -19.91 0.47 8.16
CA LYS A 263 -20.46 -0.15 6.93
C LYS A 263 -19.58 -1.32 6.45
N ALA A 264 -18.58 -1.73 7.24
CA ALA A 264 -17.67 -2.80 6.86
C ALA A 264 -18.44 -4.11 6.66
N LYS A 265 -18.03 -4.85 5.63
CA LYS A 265 -18.62 -6.15 5.27
C LYS A 265 -17.59 -7.25 5.56
N PRO A 266 -18.05 -8.45 5.97
CA PRO A 266 -17.16 -9.58 6.20
C PRO A 266 -16.34 -9.93 4.94
N VAL A 267 -15.06 -10.21 5.15
CA VAL A 267 -14.19 -10.86 4.17
C VAL A 267 -14.24 -12.36 4.47
N THR A 268 -14.57 -13.17 3.48
CA THR A 268 -14.75 -14.62 3.61
C THR A 268 -14.03 -15.37 2.49
N GLY A 269 -13.73 -16.63 2.74
CA GLY A 269 -13.06 -17.52 1.80
C GLY A 269 -11.54 -17.58 2.01
N PRO A 270 -10.91 -18.63 1.50
CA PRO A 270 -9.49 -18.88 1.76
C PRO A 270 -8.59 -17.82 1.17
N LEU A 271 -7.53 -17.46 1.91
CA LEU A 271 -6.42 -16.69 1.36
C LEU A 271 -5.66 -17.55 0.34
N ARG A 272 -5.46 -17.00 -0.85
CA ARG A 272 -4.57 -17.54 -1.87
C ARG A 272 -3.72 -16.41 -2.44
N THR A 273 -2.44 -16.67 -2.64
CA THR A 273 -1.50 -15.69 -3.16
C THR A 273 -0.61 -16.30 -4.23
N TYR A 274 -0.14 -15.46 -5.14
CA TYR A 274 0.86 -15.80 -6.14
C TYR A 274 1.81 -14.63 -6.31
N SER A 275 3.11 -14.92 -6.31
CA SER A 275 4.15 -13.94 -6.54
C SER A 275 5.06 -14.40 -7.66
N GLU A 276 5.44 -13.49 -8.53
CA GLU A 276 6.32 -13.71 -9.67
C GLU A 276 7.28 -12.55 -9.84
N VAL A 277 8.47 -12.83 -10.35
CA VAL A 277 9.39 -11.82 -10.86
C VAL A 277 9.38 -11.88 -12.38
N LEU A 278 9.00 -10.80 -13.04
CA LEU A 278 8.92 -10.64 -14.47
C LEU A 278 10.11 -9.82 -14.96
N ASP A 279 10.90 -10.37 -15.86
CA ASP A 279 11.95 -9.62 -16.55
C ASP A 279 11.34 -8.73 -17.64
N VAL A 280 11.30 -7.44 -17.40
CA VAL A 280 10.86 -6.45 -18.39
C VAL A 280 12.06 -5.74 -19.01
N LYS A 281 11.91 -5.23 -20.24
CA LYS A 281 12.99 -4.45 -20.87
C LYS A 281 13.19 -3.12 -20.16
N ASP A 282 14.44 -2.71 -20.01
CA ASP A 282 14.76 -1.32 -19.67
C ASP A 282 14.37 -0.41 -20.84
N ARG A 283 13.70 0.70 -20.54
CA ARG A 283 13.19 1.64 -21.55
C ARG A 283 14.30 2.32 -22.33
N TRP A 284 15.41 2.62 -21.67
CA TRP A 284 16.52 3.41 -22.20
C TRP A 284 17.70 2.53 -22.66
N ARG A 285 17.72 1.30 -22.18
CA ARG A 285 18.74 0.29 -22.50
C ARG A 285 18.04 -1.02 -22.89
N PRO A 286 17.47 -1.10 -24.11
CA PRO A 286 16.55 -2.20 -24.49
C PRO A 286 17.18 -3.59 -24.48
N ASP A 287 18.51 -3.69 -24.43
CA ASP A 287 19.24 -4.95 -24.26
C ASP A 287 19.34 -5.40 -22.81
N GLU A 288 19.02 -4.52 -21.85
CA GLU A 288 18.97 -4.82 -20.43
C GLU A 288 17.56 -5.17 -19.97
N LYS A 289 17.48 -5.93 -18.88
CA LYS A 289 16.23 -6.32 -18.24
C LYS A 289 16.20 -5.85 -16.81
N ILE A 290 15.01 -5.50 -16.35
CA ILE A 290 14.71 -5.12 -14.97
C ILE A 290 13.81 -6.19 -14.38
N PRO A 291 14.18 -6.85 -13.28
CA PRO A 291 13.34 -7.82 -12.60
C PRO A 291 12.23 -7.10 -11.84
N ILE A 292 10.99 -7.24 -12.25
CA ILE A 292 9.81 -6.63 -11.62
C ILE A 292 9.06 -7.68 -10.82
N GLY A 293 9.14 -7.58 -9.49
CA GLY A 293 8.38 -8.43 -8.58
C GLY A 293 6.95 -7.92 -8.41
N TRP A 294 5.97 -8.80 -8.60
CA TRP A 294 4.57 -8.49 -8.37
C TRP A 294 3.86 -9.63 -7.64
N THR A 295 2.76 -9.31 -6.98
CA THR A 295 1.95 -10.30 -6.24
C THR A 295 0.48 -10.08 -6.52
N ALA A 296 -0.28 -11.15 -6.70
CA ALA A 296 -1.74 -11.16 -6.68
C ALA A 296 -2.22 -12.00 -5.50
N GLY A 297 -3.31 -11.59 -4.87
CA GLY A 297 -3.91 -12.32 -3.77
C GLY A 297 -5.42 -12.16 -3.69
N ALA A 298 -6.09 -13.20 -3.21
CA ALA A 298 -7.52 -13.22 -3.03
C ALA A 298 -7.91 -13.87 -1.70
N PHE A 299 -8.96 -13.35 -1.09
CA PHE A 299 -9.72 -13.93 0.01
C PHE A 299 -11.08 -14.36 -0.55
N GLY A 300 -11.13 -15.57 -1.10
CA GLY A 300 -12.29 -16.01 -1.88
C GLY A 300 -12.67 -15.01 -2.97
N ASN A 301 -13.97 -14.68 -3.06
CA ASN A 301 -14.49 -13.64 -3.93
C ASN A 301 -14.76 -12.30 -3.20
N SER A 302 -14.47 -12.24 -1.90
CA SER A 302 -14.81 -11.10 -1.05
C SER A 302 -13.84 -9.95 -1.20
N PHE A 303 -12.55 -10.27 -1.35
CA PHE A 303 -11.48 -9.28 -1.43
C PHE A 303 -10.31 -9.79 -2.28
N CYS A 304 -9.85 -8.96 -3.19
CA CYS A 304 -8.68 -9.22 -4.02
C CYS A 304 -7.69 -8.04 -3.94
N PHE A 305 -6.41 -8.34 -4.15
CA PHE A 305 -5.40 -7.31 -4.27
C PHE A 305 -4.33 -7.67 -5.31
N ALA A 306 -3.69 -6.65 -5.85
CA ALA A 306 -2.44 -6.78 -6.59
C ALA A 306 -1.41 -5.81 -5.99
N ALA A 307 -0.17 -6.27 -5.84
CA ALA A 307 0.95 -5.48 -5.35
C ALA A 307 1.95 -5.28 -6.49
N LEU A 308 2.25 -4.03 -6.80
CA LEU A 308 3.15 -3.61 -7.85
C LEU A 308 4.28 -2.76 -7.30
N PRO A 309 5.52 -2.91 -7.78
CA PRO A 309 6.63 -2.05 -7.39
C PRO A 309 6.56 -0.70 -8.10
N GLY A 310 7.39 0.25 -7.62
CA GLY A 310 7.48 1.57 -8.23
C GLY A 310 6.24 2.43 -8.00
N GLU A 311 6.05 3.39 -8.87
CA GLU A 311 5.05 4.44 -8.78
C GLU A 311 4.01 4.31 -9.91
N PRO A 312 3.07 3.34 -9.82
CA PRO A 312 2.06 3.15 -10.87
C PRO A 312 1.11 4.34 -10.93
N PHE A 313 0.76 4.76 -12.14
CA PHE A 313 -0.24 5.80 -12.36
C PHE A 313 -1.64 5.32 -11.94
N VAL A 314 -2.50 6.26 -11.58
CA VAL A 314 -3.82 5.96 -10.99
C VAL A 314 -4.73 5.14 -11.90
N GLU A 315 -4.57 5.27 -13.21
CA GLU A 315 -5.34 4.50 -14.19
C GLU A 315 -5.16 2.99 -14.03
N PHE A 316 -4.01 2.53 -13.54
CA PHE A 316 -3.80 1.11 -13.24
C PHE A 316 -4.64 0.64 -12.05
N GLN A 317 -4.83 1.48 -11.05
CA GLN A 317 -5.74 1.17 -9.93
C GLN A 317 -7.19 1.09 -10.39
N LEU A 318 -7.63 2.05 -11.20
CA LEU A 318 -8.97 2.05 -11.79
C LEU A 318 -9.19 0.82 -12.69
N THR A 319 -8.22 0.52 -13.56
CA THR A 319 -8.27 -0.65 -14.46
C THR A 319 -8.29 -1.96 -13.68
N PHE A 320 -7.42 -2.10 -12.67
CA PHE A 320 -7.39 -3.29 -11.81
C PHE A 320 -8.74 -3.51 -11.12
N ARG A 321 -9.32 -2.46 -10.53
CA ARG A 321 -10.62 -2.55 -9.87
C ARG A 321 -11.72 -2.97 -10.84
N ALA A 322 -11.74 -2.40 -12.05
CA ALA A 322 -12.73 -2.71 -13.06
C ALA A 322 -12.64 -4.15 -13.57
N LYS A 323 -11.40 -4.71 -13.67
CA LYS A 323 -11.15 -6.04 -14.24
C LYS A 323 -11.13 -7.17 -13.20
N ALA A 324 -10.85 -6.91 -11.94
CA ALA A 324 -10.65 -7.94 -10.92
C ALA A 324 -11.92 -8.73 -10.59
N GLU A 325 -13.11 -8.17 -10.80
CA GLU A 325 -14.42 -8.79 -10.52
C GLU A 325 -14.52 -9.38 -9.11
N CYS A 326 -13.93 -8.72 -8.13
CA CYS A 326 -14.07 -9.02 -6.72
C CYS A 326 -15.06 -8.06 -6.07
N ALA A 327 -15.71 -8.47 -5.00
CA ALA A 327 -16.62 -7.60 -4.25
C ALA A 327 -15.90 -6.34 -3.74
N ASN A 328 -14.62 -6.48 -3.40
CA ASN A 328 -13.72 -5.37 -3.06
C ASN A 328 -12.32 -5.67 -3.63
N SER A 329 -11.62 -4.64 -4.08
CA SER A 329 -10.27 -4.80 -4.61
C SER A 329 -9.38 -3.61 -4.22
N MET A 330 -8.10 -3.90 -3.97
CA MET A 330 -7.07 -2.90 -3.67
C MET A 330 -5.86 -3.10 -4.58
N LEU A 331 -5.37 -2.01 -5.17
CA LEU A 331 -4.03 -1.98 -5.75
C LEU A 331 -3.05 -1.47 -4.68
N PHE A 332 -2.03 -2.26 -4.37
CA PHE A 332 -0.89 -1.86 -3.56
C PHE A 332 0.21 -1.39 -4.51
N GLY A 333 0.28 -0.10 -4.74
CA GLY A 333 1.42 0.53 -5.41
C GLY A 333 2.61 0.59 -4.45
N TYR A 334 3.79 0.97 -4.96
CA TYR A 334 4.98 1.17 -4.12
C TYR A 334 5.32 -0.06 -3.26
N SER A 335 5.01 -1.25 -3.81
CA SER A 335 5.07 -2.51 -3.06
C SER A 335 6.06 -3.47 -3.67
N TYR A 336 6.90 -4.08 -2.82
CA TYR A 336 7.99 -4.97 -3.23
C TYR A 336 7.72 -6.38 -2.77
N SER A 337 7.88 -7.30 -3.70
CA SER A 337 8.00 -8.73 -3.42
C SER A 337 9.46 -9.17 -3.54
N ALA A 338 9.84 -10.25 -2.88
CA ALA A 338 11.21 -10.77 -2.90
C ALA A 338 11.72 -10.97 -4.33
N GLY A 339 12.89 -10.42 -4.64
CA GLY A 339 13.55 -10.53 -5.93
C GLY A 339 13.20 -9.42 -6.95
N GLY A 340 12.30 -8.51 -6.61
CA GLY A 340 11.97 -7.36 -7.47
C GLY A 340 12.92 -6.17 -7.27
N ALA A 341 13.02 -5.33 -8.30
CA ALA A 341 13.75 -4.07 -8.29
C ALA A 341 12.78 -2.87 -8.19
N TRP A 342 13.34 -1.70 -7.88
CA TRP A 342 12.58 -0.45 -7.99
C TRP A 342 12.37 -0.08 -9.45
N ALA A 343 11.10 0.08 -9.85
CA ALA A 343 10.72 0.33 -11.23
C ALA A 343 10.73 1.82 -11.63
N GLY A 344 10.93 2.74 -10.67
CA GLY A 344 10.61 4.15 -10.90
C GLY A 344 9.12 4.34 -11.15
N TYR A 345 8.76 5.35 -11.92
CA TYR A 345 7.38 5.52 -12.36
C TYR A 345 6.96 4.41 -13.33
N ILE A 346 5.68 4.02 -13.24
CA ILE A 346 5.05 3.11 -14.21
C ILE A 346 3.89 3.88 -14.85
N PRO A 347 4.15 4.56 -15.98
CA PRO A 347 3.13 5.30 -16.72
C PRO A 347 2.30 4.38 -17.61
N THR A 348 1.09 4.82 -17.97
CA THR A 348 0.31 4.18 -19.04
C THR A 348 0.95 4.40 -20.41
N ILE A 349 0.55 3.59 -21.39
CA ILE A 349 0.96 3.80 -22.80
C ILE A 349 0.60 5.21 -23.25
N LEU A 350 -0.62 5.68 -22.95
CA LEU A 350 -1.07 7.02 -23.32
C LEU A 350 -0.22 8.12 -22.64
N ALA A 351 0.05 7.99 -21.35
CA ALA A 351 0.89 8.93 -20.63
C ALA A 351 2.32 8.96 -21.20
N SER A 352 2.85 7.80 -21.62
CA SER A 352 4.17 7.69 -22.26
C SER A 352 4.23 8.41 -23.62
N VAL A 353 3.12 8.45 -24.36
CA VAL A 353 3.00 9.22 -25.62
C VAL A 353 2.92 10.71 -25.36
N GLN A 354 2.21 11.11 -24.30
CA GLN A 354 2.08 12.52 -23.90
C GLN A 354 3.37 13.12 -23.31
N GLY A 355 4.24 12.24 -22.75
CA GLY A 355 5.50 12.65 -22.15
C GLY A 355 5.36 13.33 -20.78
N GLY A 356 6.44 13.95 -20.34
CA GLY A 356 6.54 14.68 -19.08
C GLY A 356 7.03 13.82 -17.91
N TYR A 357 7.14 14.43 -16.73
CA TYR A 357 7.69 13.80 -15.54
C TYR A 357 6.95 12.52 -15.15
N GLY A 358 7.71 11.45 -14.92
CA GLY A 358 7.18 10.11 -14.59
C GLY A 358 6.63 9.35 -15.80
N ALA A 359 6.57 9.94 -16.99
CA ALA A 359 6.05 9.32 -18.19
C ALA A 359 7.11 9.09 -19.28
N ASP A 360 8.03 10.03 -19.48
CA ASP A 360 9.16 9.89 -20.40
C ASP A 360 10.53 9.96 -19.72
N TYR A 361 10.62 10.52 -18.50
CA TYR A 361 11.79 10.45 -17.66
C TYR A 361 11.41 10.09 -16.22
N ASN A 362 12.36 9.65 -15.41
CA ASN A 362 12.14 8.99 -14.11
C ASN A 362 11.32 7.68 -14.18
N THR A 363 11.27 7.05 -15.35
CA THR A 363 10.75 5.71 -15.55
C THR A 363 11.85 4.86 -16.20
N THR A 364 11.99 3.64 -15.75
CA THR A 364 13.01 2.71 -16.27
C THR A 364 12.41 1.57 -17.06
N VAL A 365 11.13 1.27 -16.86
CA VAL A 365 10.46 0.15 -17.50
C VAL A 365 9.96 0.51 -18.91
N ALA A 366 9.99 -0.47 -19.81
CA ALA A 366 9.47 -0.31 -21.17
C ALA A 366 8.00 0.11 -21.17
N VAL A 367 7.60 0.87 -22.20
CA VAL A 367 6.20 1.26 -22.42
C VAL A 367 5.32 0.01 -22.52
N GLY A 368 4.17 0.03 -21.84
CA GLY A 368 3.22 -1.09 -21.76
C GLY A 368 3.50 -2.07 -20.61
N THR A 369 4.56 -1.86 -19.83
CA THR A 369 4.85 -2.73 -18.66
C THR A 369 3.71 -2.68 -17.64
N GLY A 370 3.13 -1.51 -17.37
CA GLY A 370 2.03 -1.38 -16.40
C GLY A 370 0.80 -2.16 -16.82
N GLU A 371 0.39 -2.05 -18.09
CA GLU A 371 -0.73 -2.80 -18.66
C GLU A 371 -0.48 -4.31 -18.55
N GLN A 372 0.73 -4.76 -18.88
CA GLN A 372 1.11 -6.18 -18.79
C GLN A 372 1.01 -6.70 -17.35
N LEU A 373 1.47 -5.92 -16.35
CA LEU A 373 1.42 -6.30 -14.95
C LEU A 373 -0.03 -6.42 -14.45
N ILE A 374 -0.89 -5.46 -14.80
CA ILE A 374 -2.31 -5.48 -14.43
C ILE A 374 -3.02 -6.68 -15.06
N ASP A 375 -2.82 -6.94 -16.34
CA ASP A 375 -3.48 -8.06 -17.02
C ASP A 375 -3.01 -9.41 -16.45
N ARG A 376 -1.71 -9.58 -16.18
CA ARG A 376 -1.19 -10.77 -15.49
C ARG A 376 -1.80 -10.95 -14.10
N ALA A 377 -1.88 -9.86 -13.32
CA ALA A 377 -2.48 -9.91 -11.98
C ALA A 377 -3.96 -10.33 -12.04
N VAL A 378 -4.72 -9.78 -12.98
CA VAL A 378 -6.14 -10.12 -13.17
C VAL A 378 -6.32 -11.58 -13.58
N VAL A 379 -5.56 -12.06 -14.59
CA VAL A 379 -5.61 -13.48 -15.00
C VAL A 379 -5.29 -14.38 -13.81
N LYS A 380 -4.24 -14.06 -13.04
CA LYS A 380 -3.85 -14.85 -11.87
C LYS A 380 -4.93 -14.84 -10.78
N LEU A 381 -5.62 -13.73 -10.58
CA LEU A 381 -6.75 -13.68 -9.63
C LEU A 381 -7.90 -14.60 -10.05
N PHE A 382 -8.22 -14.70 -11.33
CA PHE A 382 -9.22 -15.64 -11.82
C PHE A 382 -8.78 -17.09 -11.59
N GLU A 383 -7.50 -17.42 -11.83
CA GLU A 383 -6.94 -18.75 -11.54
C GLU A 383 -7.00 -19.08 -10.04
N LEU A 384 -6.53 -18.16 -9.17
CA LEU A 384 -6.55 -18.34 -7.72
C LEU A 384 -7.95 -18.58 -7.15
N ARG A 385 -8.96 -18.00 -7.78
CA ARG A 385 -10.38 -18.19 -7.40
C ARG A 385 -11.04 -19.41 -8.06
N GLY A 386 -10.34 -20.08 -9.00
CA GLY A 386 -10.88 -21.20 -9.76
C GLY A 386 -11.95 -20.80 -10.79
N LEU A 387 -11.95 -19.54 -11.22
CA LEU A 387 -12.90 -18.99 -12.20
C LEU A 387 -12.39 -19.12 -13.63
N LEU A 388 -11.08 -19.15 -13.82
CA LEU A 388 -10.48 -19.47 -15.12
C LEU A 388 -10.44 -20.98 -15.28
N LYS A 389 -11.22 -21.48 -16.26
CA LYS A 389 -11.23 -22.89 -16.61
C LYS A 389 -10.24 -23.10 -17.76
N GLU A 390 -9.34 -24.06 -17.58
CA GLU A 390 -8.59 -24.57 -18.72
C GLU A 390 -9.57 -25.23 -19.68
N LEU A 391 -9.53 -24.84 -20.94
CA LEU A 391 -10.24 -25.57 -21.97
C LEU A 391 -9.64 -26.99 -22.04
N PRO A 392 -10.45 -28.05 -22.12
CA PRO A 392 -9.90 -29.37 -22.38
C PRO A 392 -9.05 -29.30 -23.63
N ASP A 393 -7.92 -30.02 -23.61
CA ASP A 393 -6.95 -30.08 -24.75
C ASP A 393 -7.68 -30.64 -25.99
N THR A 394 -8.41 -29.76 -26.67
CA THR A 394 -9.03 -30.05 -27.96
C THR A 394 -7.99 -29.74 -29.02
N ARG A 395 -7.06 -30.67 -29.22
CA ARG A 395 -6.23 -30.66 -30.41
C ARG A 395 -7.14 -30.97 -31.58
N TYR A 396 -7.43 -29.97 -32.36
CA TYR A 396 -8.03 -30.13 -33.68
C TYR A 396 -6.96 -30.53 -34.68
#